data_ebb0402e9d7c28727d175a04088bd54f
#
_entry.id   ebb0402e9d7c28727d175a04088bd54f
#
_cell.length_a   1.000
_cell.length_b   1.000
_cell.length_c   1.000
_cell.angle_alpha   90.00
_cell.angle_beta   90.00
_cell.angle_gamma   90.00
#
_symmetry.space_group_name_H-M   'P 1'
#
loop_
_entity.id
_entity.type
_entity.pdbx_description
1 polymer ?
#
loop_
_entity_poly.entity_id
_entity_poly.type
_entity_poly.pdbx_seq_one_letter_code
_entity_poly.pdbx_strand_id
1 'polypeptide(L)'
;MASIDANWLIIANGIVDLTHFSASQGIEVERFSESAAPFVMDRPLADFNAALLHDGLRVHINAATEKPLGLIVIDESSTGAAVSQASVEIMVSPGCDVEIVEYQSSVGAGDHYGNSVIALQVGEAALVNYVRIQERRIGHVQTGRLSVSMGKDSQLKMAGFD
;
A
#
# COMPACT_ATOMS: atom_id res chain seq x y z
N MET A 1 -3.44 20.98 -0.48
CA MET A 1 -3.20 19.82 0.41
C MET A 1 -2.18 20.22 1.45
N ALA A 2 -2.47 20.02 2.74
CA ALA A 2 -1.42 20.13 3.75
C ALA A 2 -0.37 19.06 3.44
N SER A 3 0.91 19.41 3.40
CA SER A 3 1.97 18.43 3.19
C SER A 3 2.09 17.55 4.43
N ILE A 4 1.78 16.28 4.29
CA ILE A 4 2.08 15.30 5.33
C ILE A 4 3.55 14.95 5.20
N ASP A 5 4.32 15.18 6.25
CA ASP A 5 5.73 14.81 6.32
C ASP A 5 5.83 13.32 6.70
N ALA A 6 6.03 12.47 5.71
CA ALA A 6 6.08 11.01 5.85
C ALA A 6 7.22 10.39 5.03
N ASN A 7 7.57 9.16 5.34
CA ASN A 7 8.49 8.34 4.54
C ASN A 7 7.72 7.75 3.35
N TRP A 8 7.74 8.43 2.22
CA TRP A 8 6.90 8.08 1.07
C TRP A 8 7.48 6.97 0.22
N LEU A 9 6.66 5.95 0.00
CA LEU A 9 6.82 4.89 -0.98
C LEU A 9 5.79 5.11 -2.09
N ILE A 10 6.21 5.02 -3.35
CA ILE A 10 5.34 5.32 -4.49
C ILE A 10 5.17 4.08 -5.36
N ILE A 11 3.94 3.79 -5.75
CA ILE A 11 3.59 2.80 -6.78
C ILE A 11 2.82 3.56 -7.86
N ALA A 12 3.44 3.70 -9.02
CA ALA A 12 2.85 4.39 -10.18
C ALA A 12 2.53 3.39 -11.28
N ASN A 13 1.25 3.29 -11.67
CA ASN A 13 0.79 2.30 -12.66
C ASN A 13 1.27 0.86 -12.37
N GLY A 14 1.29 0.47 -11.09
CA GLY A 14 1.74 -0.85 -10.66
C GLY A 14 3.27 -1.04 -10.63
N ILE A 15 4.06 0.01 -10.81
CA ILE A 15 5.52 -0.01 -10.74
C ILE A 15 5.98 0.72 -9.47
N VAL A 16 6.82 0.06 -8.70
CA VAL A 16 7.39 0.62 -7.47
C VAL A 16 8.47 1.65 -7.80
N ASP A 17 8.35 2.85 -7.25
CA ASP A 17 9.37 3.89 -7.33
C ASP A 17 9.90 4.21 -5.92
N LEU A 18 11.16 3.91 -5.69
CA LEU A 18 11.88 4.16 -4.44
C LEU A 18 12.79 5.39 -4.49
N THR A 19 12.77 6.17 -5.58
CA THR A 19 13.68 7.32 -5.75
C THR A 19 13.46 8.41 -4.71
N HIS A 20 12.25 8.51 -4.16
CA HIS A 20 11.87 9.47 -3.13
C HIS A 20 11.85 8.89 -1.72
N PHE A 21 12.14 7.60 -1.59
CA PHE A 21 12.24 6.96 -0.28
C PHE A 21 13.62 7.20 0.32
N SER A 22 13.64 7.85 1.46
CA SER A 22 14.84 7.94 2.29
C SER A 22 14.82 6.82 3.30
N ALA A 23 15.81 5.93 3.26
CA ALA A 23 15.95 4.89 4.26
C ALA A 23 15.90 5.51 5.66
N SER A 24 14.88 5.19 6.43
CA SER A 24 14.73 5.63 7.80
C SER A 24 15.03 4.48 8.76
N GLN A 25 15.54 4.81 9.92
CA GLN A 25 15.75 3.81 10.97
C GLN A 25 14.42 3.11 11.26
N GLY A 26 14.43 1.79 11.27
CA GLY A 26 13.26 0.98 11.59
C GLY A 26 12.35 0.63 10.41
N ILE A 27 12.66 1.06 9.18
CA ILE A 27 11.91 0.67 7.97
C ILE A 27 12.86 0.02 6.97
N GLU A 28 12.60 -1.24 6.65
CA GLU A 28 13.25 -1.99 5.58
C GLU A 28 12.26 -2.17 4.43
N VAL A 29 12.76 -2.00 3.19
CA VAL A 29 11.93 -2.04 1.99
C VAL A 29 12.56 -2.96 0.97
N GLU A 30 11.76 -3.88 0.42
CA GLU A 30 12.16 -4.83 -0.61
C GLU A 30 11.12 -4.84 -1.75
N ARG A 31 11.61 -4.95 -2.99
CA ARG A 31 10.73 -5.22 -4.15
C ARG A 31 10.59 -6.72 -4.32
N PHE A 32 9.41 -7.16 -4.77
CA PHE A 32 9.19 -8.53 -5.20
C PHE A 32 8.46 -8.57 -6.55
N SER A 33 8.75 -9.58 -7.34
CA SER A 33 8.07 -9.88 -8.59
C SER A 33 7.54 -11.32 -8.57
N GLU A 34 6.33 -11.51 -9.03
CA GLU A 34 5.69 -12.79 -9.39
C GLU A 34 5.48 -13.86 -8.31
N SER A 35 6.35 -14.06 -7.34
CA SER A 35 6.34 -15.29 -6.56
C SER A 35 5.87 -15.18 -5.12
N ALA A 36 5.86 -14.02 -4.56
CA ALA A 36 5.33 -13.81 -3.23
C ALA A 36 3.83 -13.57 -3.33
N ALA A 37 3.08 -14.60 -3.70
CA ALA A 37 1.64 -14.53 -3.53
C ALA A 37 1.39 -14.17 -2.07
N PRO A 38 0.85 -13.00 -1.78
CA PRO A 38 0.50 -12.67 -0.41
C PRO A 38 -0.42 -13.77 0.09
N PHE A 39 -0.25 -14.14 1.34
CA PHE A 39 -1.00 -15.17 2.04
C PHE A 39 -2.52 -14.94 2.06
N VAL A 40 -3.03 -14.11 1.18
CA VAL A 40 -4.45 -13.79 1.02
C VAL A 40 -5.00 -14.54 -0.17
N MET A 41 -5.09 -15.82 -0.04
CA MET A 41 -5.69 -16.68 -1.04
C MET A 41 -7.21 -16.77 -0.85
N ASP A 42 -7.94 -17.17 -1.87
CA ASP A 42 -9.40 -17.34 -1.94
C ASP A 42 -10.26 -16.12 -2.31
N ARG A 43 -9.72 -15.18 -3.09
CA ARG A 43 -10.56 -14.08 -3.61
C ARG A 43 -10.19 -13.74 -5.05
N PRO A 44 -11.15 -13.77 -6.00
CA PRO A 44 -10.88 -13.60 -7.43
C PRO A 44 -10.08 -12.32 -7.79
N LEU A 45 -10.33 -11.21 -7.08
CA LEU A 45 -9.61 -9.95 -7.35
C LEU A 45 -8.17 -9.96 -6.83
N ALA A 46 -7.89 -10.70 -5.75
CA ALA A 46 -6.52 -10.86 -5.26
C ALA A 46 -5.75 -11.83 -6.16
N ASP A 47 -6.38 -12.90 -6.63
CA ASP A 47 -5.78 -13.83 -7.59
C ASP A 47 -5.50 -13.14 -8.92
N PHE A 48 -6.41 -12.29 -9.38
CA PHE A 48 -6.21 -11.45 -10.56
C PHE A 48 -5.05 -10.46 -10.40
N ASN A 49 -4.95 -9.83 -9.21
CA ASN A 49 -3.81 -8.97 -8.89
C ASN A 49 -2.49 -9.75 -8.97
N ALA A 50 -2.42 -10.90 -8.31
CA ALA A 50 -1.21 -11.73 -8.29
C ALA A 50 -0.81 -12.23 -9.68
N ALA A 51 -1.78 -12.59 -10.53
CA ALA A 51 -1.53 -13.08 -11.89
C ALA A 51 -0.98 -12.01 -12.84
N LEU A 52 -1.28 -10.74 -12.61
CA LEU A 52 -0.86 -9.62 -13.45
C LEU A 52 0.16 -8.70 -12.75
N LEU A 53 0.66 -9.10 -11.59
CA LEU A 53 1.63 -8.30 -10.84
C LEU A 53 2.98 -8.26 -11.57
N HIS A 54 3.47 -7.06 -11.82
CA HIS A 54 4.83 -6.84 -12.34
C HIS A 54 5.82 -6.50 -11.23
N ASP A 55 5.36 -5.77 -10.22
CA ASP A 55 6.24 -5.25 -9.18
C ASP A 55 5.44 -5.07 -7.88
N GLY A 56 5.93 -5.62 -6.82
CA GLY A 56 5.34 -5.55 -5.49
C GLY A 56 6.31 -4.98 -4.48
N LEU A 57 5.76 -4.54 -3.36
CA LEU A 57 6.50 -3.88 -2.30
C LEU A 57 6.32 -4.62 -0.98
N ARG A 58 7.41 -5.03 -0.36
CA ARG A 58 7.44 -5.53 1.01
C ARG A 58 8.08 -4.50 1.91
N VAL A 59 7.41 -4.17 3.00
CA VAL A 59 7.88 -3.22 4.01
C VAL A 59 7.91 -3.91 5.35
N HIS A 60 9.06 -3.90 6.00
CA HIS A 60 9.20 -4.38 7.36
C HIS A 60 9.52 -3.22 8.30
N ILE A 61 8.64 -3.00 9.28
CA ILE A 61 8.80 -1.97 10.30
C ILE A 61 9.24 -2.68 11.57
N ASN A 62 10.53 -2.51 11.92
CA ASN A 62 11.18 -3.23 13.03
C ASN A 62 11.52 -2.36 14.23
N ALA A 63 11.19 -1.06 14.19
CA ALA A 63 11.28 -0.13 15.31
C ALA A 63 10.21 0.96 15.18
N ALA A 64 9.98 1.72 16.25
CA ALA A 64 9.15 2.91 16.20
C ALA A 64 9.74 3.92 15.21
N THR A 65 8.90 4.53 14.39
CA THR A 65 9.31 5.47 13.36
C THR A 65 9.02 6.91 13.78
N GLU A 66 9.94 7.83 13.50
CA GLU A 66 9.74 9.25 13.80
C GLU A 66 8.67 9.90 12.91
N LYS A 67 8.50 9.36 11.70
CA LYS A 67 7.52 9.84 10.72
C LYS A 67 6.61 8.71 10.29
N PRO A 68 5.37 9.01 9.89
CA PRO A 68 4.50 8.01 9.30
C PRO A 68 5.14 7.30 8.10
N LEU A 69 4.80 6.04 7.90
CA LEU A 69 4.99 5.37 6.62
C LEU A 69 3.94 5.91 5.65
N GLY A 70 4.36 6.57 4.58
CA GLY A 70 3.50 7.02 3.50
C GLY A 70 3.51 6.05 2.32
N LEU A 71 2.34 5.67 1.83
CA LEU A 71 2.18 4.86 0.63
C LEU A 71 1.33 5.62 -0.37
N ILE A 72 1.90 5.97 -1.52
CA ILE A 72 1.18 6.58 -2.63
C ILE A 72 0.94 5.51 -3.71
N VAL A 73 -0.32 5.28 -4.05
CA VAL A 73 -0.72 4.49 -5.22
C VAL A 73 -1.35 5.45 -6.22
N ILE A 74 -0.68 5.69 -7.32
CA ILE A 74 -1.13 6.61 -8.36
C ILE A 74 -1.31 5.90 -9.69
N ASP A 75 -2.46 6.08 -10.30
CA ASP A 75 -2.78 5.55 -11.61
C ASP A 75 -2.89 6.68 -12.63
N GLU A 76 -2.15 6.57 -13.72
CA GLU A 76 -2.15 7.53 -14.81
C GLU A 76 -2.62 6.88 -16.11
N SER A 77 -3.60 7.49 -16.77
CA SER A 77 -3.96 7.18 -18.14
C SER A 77 -4.25 8.46 -18.91
N SER A 78 -3.37 8.83 -19.81
CA SER A 78 -3.53 10.03 -20.63
C SER A 78 -4.37 9.77 -21.88
N THR A 79 -4.29 8.58 -22.46
CA THR A 79 -5.00 8.19 -23.69
C THR A 79 -5.32 6.69 -23.66
N GLY A 80 -6.55 6.33 -24.07
CA GLY A 80 -6.97 4.93 -24.12
C GLY A 80 -7.35 4.34 -22.75
N ALA A 81 -7.41 3.01 -22.67
CA ALA A 81 -7.69 2.27 -21.46
C ALA A 81 -6.40 1.65 -20.90
N ALA A 82 -6.24 1.74 -19.59
CA ALA A 82 -5.09 1.17 -18.88
C ALA A 82 -5.53 0.33 -17.66
N VAL A 83 -4.67 -0.60 -17.27
CA VAL A 83 -4.86 -1.46 -16.10
C VAL A 83 -3.58 -1.46 -15.27
N SER A 84 -3.69 -1.32 -13.97
CA SER A 84 -2.56 -1.45 -13.03
C SER A 84 -2.87 -2.40 -11.90
N GLN A 85 -1.82 -3.05 -11.40
CA GLN A 85 -1.87 -3.93 -10.24
C GLN A 85 -0.86 -3.44 -9.20
N ALA A 86 -1.31 -3.14 -8.00
CA ALA A 86 -0.43 -2.81 -6.88
C ALA A 86 -0.52 -3.89 -5.80
N SER A 87 0.60 -4.37 -5.32
CA SER A 87 0.66 -5.34 -4.21
C SER A 87 1.65 -4.86 -3.17
N VAL A 88 1.21 -4.78 -1.91
CA VAL A 88 2.03 -4.32 -0.80
C VAL A 88 1.87 -5.26 0.39
N GLU A 89 2.98 -5.72 0.93
CA GLU A 89 3.05 -6.46 2.18
C GLU A 89 3.70 -5.58 3.24
N ILE A 90 2.99 -5.33 4.34
CA ILE A 90 3.51 -4.55 5.47
C ILE A 90 3.56 -5.44 6.69
N MET A 91 4.74 -5.59 7.27
CA MET A 91 4.98 -6.34 8.49
C MET A 91 5.43 -5.37 9.58
N VAL A 92 4.66 -5.28 10.65
CA VAL A 92 4.99 -4.49 11.85
C VAL A 92 5.47 -5.45 12.94
N SER A 93 6.70 -5.26 13.39
CA SER A 93 7.29 -6.09 14.44
C SER A 93 6.60 -5.91 15.78
N PRO A 94 6.69 -6.90 16.70
CA PRO A 94 6.11 -6.81 18.03
C PRO A 94 6.50 -5.54 18.78
N GLY A 95 5.53 -4.94 19.48
CA GLY A 95 5.72 -3.75 20.32
C GLY A 95 5.98 -2.46 19.58
N CYS A 96 5.96 -2.43 18.26
CA CYS A 96 6.12 -1.20 17.48
C CYS A 96 4.85 -0.33 17.53
N ASP A 97 5.04 0.99 17.57
CA ASP A 97 3.98 2.00 17.40
C ASP A 97 4.20 2.72 16.08
N VAL A 98 3.21 2.65 15.19
CA VAL A 98 3.37 3.05 13.78
C VAL A 98 2.14 3.79 13.26
N GLU A 99 2.39 4.86 12.53
CA GLU A 99 1.39 5.53 11.71
C GLU A 99 1.60 5.18 10.23
N ILE A 100 0.54 4.81 9.53
CA ILE A 100 0.54 4.50 8.10
C ILE A 100 -0.47 5.41 7.41
N VAL A 101 -0.04 6.09 6.36
CA VAL A 101 -0.89 6.92 5.51
C VAL A 101 -0.86 6.37 4.09
N GLU A 102 -1.97 5.80 3.64
CA GLU A 102 -2.17 5.37 2.26
C GLU A 102 -2.93 6.45 1.50
N TYR A 103 -2.34 6.95 0.42
CA TYR A 103 -2.97 7.89 -0.49
C TYR A 103 -3.12 7.26 -1.87
N GLN A 104 -4.36 7.12 -2.32
CA GLN A 104 -4.67 6.57 -3.63
C GLN A 104 -5.25 7.67 -4.51
N SER A 105 -4.64 7.87 -5.67
CA SER A 105 -5.05 8.92 -6.60
C SER A 105 -5.03 8.44 -8.04
N SER A 106 -5.65 9.23 -8.92
CA SER A 106 -5.57 8.98 -10.35
C SER A 106 -5.51 10.28 -11.15
N VAL A 107 -4.77 10.26 -12.25
CA VAL A 107 -4.57 11.41 -13.14
C VAL A 107 -4.74 11.01 -14.61
N GLY A 108 -4.91 12.02 -15.48
CA GLY A 108 -5.12 11.79 -16.91
C GLY A 108 -6.59 11.73 -17.32
N ALA A 109 -6.87 11.66 -18.61
CA ALA A 109 -8.22 11.72 -19.17
C ALA A 109 -8.69 10.39 -19.79
N GLY A 110 -7.81 9.38 -19.87
CA GLY A 110 -8.15 8.04 -20.34
C GLY A 110 -8.86 7.22 -19.25
N ASP A 111 -9.48 6.12 -19.66
CA ASP A 111 -10.07 5.17 -18.72
C ASP A 111 -8.99 4.37 -18.01
N HIS A 112 -9.19 4.07 -16.73
CA HIS A 112 -8.24 3.29 -15.96
C HIS A 112 -8.94 2.34 -14.99
N TYR A 113 -8.42 1.13 -14.90
CA TYR A 113 -8.78 0.18 -13.84
C TYR A 113 -7.56 -0.13 -12.98
N GLY A 114 -7.60 0.29 -11.72
CA GLY A 114 -6.60 -0.04 -10.71
C GLY A 114 -7.09 -1.14 -9.78
N ASN A 115 -6.21 -2.09 -9.46
CA ASN A 115 -6.49 -3.11 -8.45
C ASN A 115 -5.34 -3.15 -7.43
N SER A 116 -5.61 -2.80 -6.19
CA SER A 116 -4.62 -2.79 -5.12
C SER A 116 -4.90 -3.85 -4.06
N VAL A 117 -3.87 -4.61 -3.71
CA VAL A 117 -3.91 -5.60 -2.63
C VAL A 117 -2.86 -5.22 -1.58
N ILE A 118 -3.31 -4.99 -0.36
CA ILE A 118 -2.44 -4.68 0.77
C ILE A 118 -2.64 -5.75 1.84
N ALA A 119 -1.55 -6.36 2.27
CA ALA A 119 -1.50 -7.30 3.38
C ALA A 119 -0.75 -6.66 4.55
N LEU A 120 -1.43 -6.48 5.68
CA LEU A 120 -0.88 -5.91 6.89
C LEU A 120 -0.78 -6.97 7.98
N GLN A 121 0.43 -7.24 8.45
CA GLN A 121 0.68 -8.07 9.63
C GLN A 121 1.08 -7.18 10.79
N VAL A 122 0.29 -7.24 11.87
CA VAL A 122 0.55 -6.48 13.10
C VAL A 122 1.08 -7.44 14.15
N GLY A 123 2.32 -7.22 14.57
CA GLY A 123 3.00 -8.05 15.57
C GLY A 123 2.35 -7.98 16.96
N GLU A 124 2.74 -8.87 17.85
CA GLU A 124 2.25 -8.91 19.23
C GLU A 124 2.46 -7.56 19.94
N ALA A 125 1.45 -7.05 20.65
CA ALA A 125 1.46 -5.79 21.38
C ALA A 125 1.83 -4.55 20.53
N ALA A 126 1.80 -4.64 19.20
CA ALA A 126 2.05 -3.49 18.32
C ALA A 126 0.80 -2.61 18.20
N LEU A 127 1.01 -1.32 17.98
CA LEU A 127 -0.04 -0.31 17.78
C LEU A 127 0.07 0.26 16.37
N VAL A 128 -1.00 0.20 15.60
CA VAL A 128 -1.04 0.74 14.24
C VAL A 128 -2.19 1.72 14.07
N ASN A 129 -1.87 2.93 13.64
CA ASN A 129 -2.85 3.91 13.18
C ASN A 129 -2.78 3.95 11.64
N TYR A 130 -3.86 3.57 10.95
CA TYR A 130 -3.90 3.46 9.50
C TYR A 130 -4.93 4.43 8.92
N VAL A 131 -4.48 5.33 8.07
CA VAL A 131 -5.36 6.28 7.37
C VAL A 131 -5.29 6.01 5.89
N ARG A 132 -6.44 5.80 5.24
CA ARG A 132 -6.57 5.70 3.80
C ARG A 132 -7.31 6.91 3.25
N ILE A 133 -6.75 7.55 2.24
CA ILE A 133 -7.34 8.65 1.50
C ILE A 133 -7.44 8.24 0.04
N GLN A 134 -8.63 8.32 -0.56
CA GLN A 134 -8.87 7.96 -1.95
C GLN A 134 -9.42 9.17 -2.71
N GLU A 135 -8.74 9.58 -3.76
CA GLU A 135 -9.16 10.65 -4.66
C GLU A 135 -9.06 10.15 -6.10
N ARG A 136 -10.18 9.75 -6.67
CA ARG A 136 -10.25 9.19 -8.03
C ARG A 136 -10.97 10.13 -8.98
N ARG A 137 -10.48 10.20 -10.21
CA ARG A 137 -11.15 10.93 -11.28
C ARG A 137 -12.32 10.12 -11.85
N ILE A 138 -13.29 10.82 -12.42
CA ILE A 138 -14.36 10.20 -13.20
C ILE A 138 -13.74 9.41 -14.37
N GLY A 139 -14.23 8.19 -14.60
CA GLY A 139 -13.68 7.24 -15.60
C GLY A 139 -12.61 6.31 -15.04
N HIS A 140 -12.09 6.57 -13.85
CA HIS A 140 -11.14 5.70 -13.18
C HIS A 140 -11.84 4.81 -12.16
N VAL A 141 -11.75 3.50 -12.35
CA VAL A 141 -12.33 2.49 -11.45
C VAL A 141 -11.22 1.84 -10.65
N GLN A 142 -11.45 1.68 -9.37
CA GLN A 142 -10.53 0.95 -8.52
C GLN A 142 -11.25 -0.12 -7.72
N THR A 143 -10.59 -1.27 -7.62
CA THR A 143 -10.85 -2.24 -6.57
C THR A 143 -9.67 -2.30 -5.62
N GLY A 144 -9.95 -2.44 -4.34
CA GLY A 144 -8.90 -2.51 -3.33
C GLY A 144 -9.24 -3.53 -2.26
N ARG A 145 -8.21 -4.21 -1.76
CA ARG A 145 -8.31 -5.11 -0.63
C ARG A 145 -7.23 -4.79 0.38
N LEU A 146 -7.64 -4.58 1.61
CA LEU A 146 -6.78 -4.61 2.78
C LEU A 146 -7.08 -5.88 3.58
N SER A 147 -6.07 -6.72 3.77
CA SER A 147 -6.14 -7.90 4.64
C SER A 147 -5.25 -7.67 5.85
N VAL A 148 -5.79 -7.92 7.03
CA VAL A 148 -5.07 -7.68 8.28
C VAL A 148 -4.96 -8.97 9.09
N SER A 149 -3.76 -9.25 9.57
CA SER A 149 -3.47 -10.28 10.56
C SER A 149 -2.97 -9.62 11.84
N MET A 150 -3.63 -9.92 12.96
CA MET A 150 -3.36 -9.27 14.24
C MET A 150 -2.67 -10.25 15.19
N GLY A 151 -1.54 -9.85 15.75
CA GLY A 151 -0.89 -10.55 16.86
C GLY A 151 -1.63 -10.35 18.18
N LYS A 152 -1.26 -11.14 19.18
CA LYS A 152 -1.85 -11.04 20.53
C LYS A 152 -1.64 -9.63 21.09
N ASP A 153 -2.68 -9.09 21.75
CA ASP A 153 -2.67 -7.77 22.41
C ASP A 153 -2.31 -6.58 21.49
N SER A 154 -2.28 -6.80 20.16
CA SER A 154 -2.06 -5.72 19.19
C SER A 154 -3.33 -4.89 18.97
N GLN A 155 -3.15 -3.66 18.49
CA GLN A 155 -4.25 -2.73 18.20
C GLN A 155 -4.10 -2.13 16.81
N LEU A 156 -5.21 -2.03 16.10
CA LEU A 156 -5.33 -1.30 14.84
C LEU A 156 -6.46 -0.28 14.94
N LYS A 157 -6.15 0.98 14.66
CA LYS A 157 -7.15 2.02 14.43
C LYS A 157 -7.10 2.37 12.96
N MET A 158 -8.26 2.39 12.30
CA MET A 158 -8.35 2.66 10.87
C MET A 158 -9.38 3.74 10.59
N ALA A 159 -9.03 4.67 9.69
CA ALA A 159 -9.92 5.67 9.12
C ALA A 159 -9.79 5.68 7.59
N GLY A 160 -10.92 5.84 6.88
CA GLY A 160 -10.96 5.98 5.43
C GLY A 160 -11.69 7.26 5.02
N PHE A 161 -11.19 7.91 3.96
CA PHE A 161 -11.76 9.11 3.36
C PHE A 161 -11.81 8.90 1.84
N ASP A 162 -13.01 9.11 1.25
CA ASP A 162 -13.30 9.01 -0.18
C ASP A 162 -13.79 10.35 -0.73
#